data_215164f5c282f16ae4c9ee0e9aec926c
#
_entry.id   215164f5c282f16ae4c9ee0e9aec926c
#
_cell.length_a   1.000
_cell.length_b   1.000
_cell.length_c   1.000
_cell.angle_alpha   90.00
_cell.angle_beta   90.00
_cell.angle_gamma   90.00
#
_symmetry.space_group_name_H-M   'P 1'
#
loop_
_entity.id
_entity.type
_entity.pdbx_description
1 polymer ?
#
loop_
_entity_poly.entity_id
_entity_poly.type
_entity_poly.pdbx_seq_one_letter_code
_entity_poly.pdbx_strand_id
1 'polypeptide(L)'
;GQYSATYTFRHEKKPYWELINCWKGIKPKDNLYKFTKWERSDYAPEVPWEFNELCVIPVINIEFIGDKVIEVHLRASPDPDYDELIPIWEDTKKDIDKYTKLGYTYIESFEASEGYLRTKRLGFMVK
;
A
#
# COMPACT_ATOMS: atom_id res chain seq x y z
N GLY A 1 1.28 -2.72 -13.30
CA GLY A 1 0.56 -2.23 -12.14
C GLY A 1 1.46 -1.57 -11.10
N GLN A 2 0.83 -0.94 -10.15
CA GLN A 2 1.51 -0.35 -9.00
C GLN A 2 1.31 -1.25 -7.79
N TYR A 3 2.40 -1.47 -7.05
CA TYR A 3 2.41 -2.37 -5.89
C TYR A 3 2.98 -1.66 -4.68
N SER A 4 2.46 -1.99 -3.49
CA SER A 4 3.04 -1.65 -2.20
C SER A 4 3.33 -2.95 -1.47
N ALA A 5 4.61 -3.26 -1.25
CA ALA A 5 5.04 -4.54 -0.72
C ALA A 5 5.93 -4.35 0.51
N THR A 6 5.69 -5.12 1.55
CA THR A 6 6.45 -5.10 2.80
C THR A 6 7.27 -6.37 2.93
N TYR A 7 8.54 -6.20 3.26
CA TYR A 7 9.51 -7.28 3.36
C TYR A 7 10.24 -7.26 4.70
N THR A 8 10.65 -8.45 5.16
CA THR A 8 11.58 -8.59 6.29
C THR A 8 12.86 -9.28 5.82
N PHE A 9 14.01 -8.86 6.37
CA PHE A 9 15.30 -9.43 5.97
C PHE A 9 15.55 -10.75 6.71
N ARG A 10 15.93 -11.79 5.95
CA ARG A 10 16.32 -13.10 6.48
C ARG A 10 17.83 -13.29 6.39
N HIS A 11 18.47 -13.45 7.55
CA HIS A 11 19.90 -13.68 7.70
C HIS A 11 20.20 -15.18 7.62
N GLU A 12 20.11 -15.73 6.42
CA GLU A 12 20.41 -17.13 6.13
C GLU A 12 21.68 -17.25 5.29
N LYS A 13 22.10 -18.46 4.89
CA LYS A 13 23.29 -18.68 4.05
C LYS A 13 23.27 -17.82 2.78
N LYS A 14 22.07 -17.67 2.18
CA LYS A 14 21.80 -16.72 1.10
C LYS A 14 20.83 -15.68 1.63
N PRO A 15 21.34 -14.56 2.18
CA PRO A 15 20.45 -13.54 2.76
C PRO A 15 19.50 -12.96 1.70
N TYR A 16 18.26 -12.74 2.11
CA TYR A 16 17.21 -12.24 1.22
C TYR A 16 16.11 -11.48 1.95
N TRP A 17 15.37 -10.69 1.19
CA TRP A 17 14.17 -10.03 1.67
C TRP A 17 12.95 -10.93 1.46
N GLU A 18 12.34 -11.39 2.55
CA GLU A 18 11.13 -12.20 2.52
C GLU A 18 9.89 -11.31 2.48
N LEU A 19 8.98 -11.59 1.54
CA LEU A 19 7.72 -10.88 1.42
C LEU A 19 6.81 -11.18 2.62
N ILE A 20 6.34 -10.14 3.30
CA ILE A 20 5.32 -10.23 4.35
C ILE A 20 3.94 -10.08 3.74
N ASN A 21 3.72 -9.00 3.00
CA ASN A 21 2.46 -8.75 2.31
C ASN A 21 2.66 -7.79 1.14
N CYS A 22 1.70 -7.80 0.22
CA CYS A 22 1.71 -6.92 -0.93
C CYS A 22 0.28 -6.57 -1.33
N TRP A 23 0.08 -5.32 -1.72
CA TRP A 23 -1.16 -4.86 -2.32
C TRP A 23 -0.89 -4.29 -3.70
N LYS A 24 -1.85 -4.54 -4.61
CA LYS A 24 -1.89 -3.93 -5.93
C LYS A 24 -2.89 -2.78 -5.92
N GLY A 25 -2.44 -1.62 -6.36
CA GLY A 25 -3.27 -0.43 -6.45
C GLY A 25 -4.05 -0.38 -7.75
N ILE A 26 -5.30 0.06 -7.67
CA ILE A 26 -6.20 0.26 -8.80
C ILE A 26 -6.49 1.75 -8.92
N LYS A 27 -6.20 2.31 -10.10
CA LYS A 27 -6.43 3.72 -10.42
C LYS A 27 -7.54 3.85 -11.45
N PRO A 28 -8.39 4.91 -11.35
CA PRO A 28 -9.32 5.22 -12.42
C PRO A 28 -8.55 5.73 -13.65
N LYS A 29 -9.16 5.58 -14.84
CA LYS A 29 -8.53 6.00 -16.10
C LYS A 29 -8.30 7.51 -16.19
N ASP A 30 -9.12 8.29 -15.50
CA ASP A 30 -9.16 9.75 -15.56
C ASP A 30 -8.39 10.45 -14.42
N ASN A 31 -7.88 9.69 -13.44
CA ASN A 31 -7.13 10.25 -12.31
C ASN A 31 -5.96 9.34 -11.93
N LEU A 32 -4.75 9.77 -12.27
CA LEU A 32 -3.51 9.01 -12.03
C LEU A 32 -2.96 9.19 -10.61
N TYR A 33 -3.54 10.09 -9.82
CA TYR A 33 -3.00 10.45 -8.50
C TYR A 33 -3.74 9.81 -7.33
N LYS A 34 -5.01 9.41 -7.53
CA LYS A 34 -5.81 8.78 -6.49
C LYS A 34 -6.10 7.32 -6.85
N PHE A 35 -5.76 6.44 -5.93
CA PHE A 35 -6.18 5.05 -6.02
C PHE A 35 -7.64 4.93 -5.60
N THR A 36 -8.41 4.14 -6.35
CA THR A 36 -9.79 3.82 -5.98
C THR A 36 -9.85 2.64 -5.02
N LYS A 37 -8.86 1.76 -5.07
CA LYS A 37 -8.83 0.54 -4.27
C LYS A 37 -7.43 -0.04 -4.23
N TRP A 38 -7.09 -0.72 -3.13
CA TRP A 38 -5.94 -1.60 -3.01
C TRP A 38 -6.43 -3.01 -2.76
N GLU A 39 -5.91 -3.97 -3.50
CA GLU A 39 -6.24 -5.39 -3.34
C GLU A 39 -4.99 -6.19 -2.98
N ARG A 40 -5.14 -7.14 -2.05
CA ARG A 40 -4.05 -8.05 -1.71
C ARG A 40 -3.59 -8.79 -2.95
N SER A 41 -2.27 -8.89 -3.12
CA SER A 41 -1.63 -9.55 -4.25
C SER A 41 -0.73 -10.67 -3.76
N ASP A 42 -0.81 -11.83 -4.41
CA ASP A 42 0.14 -12.94 -4.18
C ASP A 42 1.46 -12.71 -4.90
N TYR A 43 1.46 -11.84 -5.89
CA TYR A 43 2.65 -11.43 -6.62
C TYR A 43 3.21 -10.15 -6.03
N ALA A 44 4.53 -10.14 -5.84
CA ALA A 44 5.29 -8.93 -5.57
C ALA A 44 6.55 -8.93 -6.45
N PRO A 45 6.99 -7.76 -6.91
CA PRO A 45 8.26 -7.66 -7.63
C PRO A 45 9.43 -8.12 -6.76
N GLU A 46 10.48 -8.60 -7.40
CA GLU A 46 11.70 -9.00 -6.71
C GLU A 46 12.43 -7.77 -6.17
N VAL A 47 12.92 -7.86 -4.93
CA VAL A 47 13.73 -6.78 -4.35
C VAL A 47 15.12 -6.80 -4.99
N PRO A 48 15.61 -5.67 -5.52
CA PRO A 48 16.96 -5.61 -6.07
C PRO A 48 18.00 -6.03 -5.02
N TRP A 49 19.00 -6.81 -5.44
CA TRP A 49 20.03 -7.34 -4.51
C TRP A 49 20.81 -6.24 -3.78
N GLU A 50 20.93 -5.05 -4.37
CA GLU A 50 21.58 -3.88 -3.77
C GLU A 50 20.92 -3.47 -2.45
N PHE A 51 19.63 -3.78 -2.28
CA PHE A 51 18.88 -3.48 -1.07
C PHE A 51 19.31 -4.33 0.13
N ASN A 52 20.13 -5.37 -0.08
CA ASN A 52 20.70 -6.15 1.01
C ASN A 52 21.60 -5.29 1.93
N GLU A 53 22.09 -4.16 1.44
CA GLU A 53 22.81 -3.19 2.28
C GLU A 53 21.94 -2.57 3.37
N LEU A 54 20.61 -2.63 3.21
CA LEU A 54 19.64 -2.14 4.21
C LEU A 54 19.32 -3.20 5.28
N CYS A 55 20.06 -4.30 5.36
CA CYS A 55 19.77 -5.45 6.23
C CYS A 55 19.71 -5.11 7.73
N VAL A 56 20.26 -3.98 8.16
CA VAL A 56 20.15 -3.48 9.55
C VAL A 56 18.74 -2.98 9.88
N ILE A 57 17.93 -2.69 8.85
CA ILE A 57 16.53 -2.31 9.00
C ILE A 57 15.71 -3.61 8.93
N PRO A 58 14.98 -3.99 10.00
CA PRO A 58 14.33 -5.31 10.03
C PRO A 58 13.16 -5.45 9.06
N VAL A 59 12.48 -4.36 8.74
CA VAL A 59 11.31 -4.35 7.87
C VAL A 59 11.34 -3.11 6.99
N ILE A 60 11.11 -3.29 5.70
CA ILE A 60 10.98 -2.19 4.73
C ILE A 60 9.70 -2.35 3.92
N ASN A 61 9.16 -1.23 3.47
CA ASN A 61 8.08 -1.19 2.50
C ASN A 61 8.58 -0.57 1.21
N ILE A 62 8.33 -1.22 0.09
CA ILE A 62 8.75 -0.75 -1.23
C ILE A 62 7.53 -0.56 -2.11
N GLU A 63 7.46 0.59 -2.78
CA GLU A 63 6.47 0.84 -3.81
C GLU A 63 7.10 0.63 -5.18
N PHE A 64 6.38 -0.08 -6.04
CA PHE A 64 6.81 -0.42 -7.40
C PHE A 64 5.80 0.05 -8.43
N ILE A 65 6.30 0.40 -9.61
CA ILE A 65 5.51 0.45 -10.85
C ILE A 65 6.06 -0.63 -11.77
N GLY A 66 5.26 -1.66 -12.05
CA GLY A 66 5.78 -2.87 -12.68
C GLY A 66 6.80 -3.52 -11.76
N ASP A 67 8.02 -3.69 -12.23
CA ASP A 67 9.15 -4.21 -11.45
C ASP A 67 10.13 -3.12 -11.00
N LYS A 68 9.79 -1.84 -11.24
CA LYS A 68 10.65 -0.70 -10.93
C LYS A 68 10.31 -0.10 -9.58
N VAL A 69 11.31 0.04 -8.73
CA VAL A 69 11.19 0.73 -7.44
C VAL A 69 10.97 2.22 -7.66
N ILE A 70 9.94 2.78 -7.04
CA ILE A 70 9.66 4.22 -7.08
C ILE A 70 9.82 4.88 -5.71
N GLU A 71 9.66 4.14 -4.62
CA GLU A 71 9.77 4.66 -3.27
C GLU A 71 10.14 3.55 -2.29
N VAL A 72 10.95 3.87 -1.28
CA VAL A 72 11.33 2.95 -0.20
C VAL A 72 11.07 3.61 1.14
N HIS A 73 10.35 2.90 2.02
CA HIS A 73 10.13 3.31 3.39
C HIS A 73 10.86 2.35 4.34
N LEU A 74 11.64 2.90 5.25
CA LEU A 74 12.44 2.11 6.22
C LEU A 74 11.58 1.66 7.41
N ARG A 75 10.39 1.20 7.11
CA ARG A 75 9.37 0.73 8.05
C ARG A 75 8.34 -0.13 7.34
N ALA A 76 7.50 -0.84 8.09
CA ALA A 76 6.32 -1.50 7.53
C ALA A 76 5.32 -0.46 7.02
N SER A 77 4.42 -0.90 6.13
CA SER A 77 3.29 -0.07 5.73
C SER A 77 2.41 0.24 6.96
N PRO A 78 2.00 1.50 7.15
CA PRO A 78 1.10 1.87 8.24
C PRO A 78 -0.37 1.52 7.94
N ASP A 79 -0.67 1.07 6.74
CA ASP A 79 -2.03 0.78 6.31
C ASP A 79 -2.56 -0.50 6.99
N PRO A 80 -3.90 -0.58 7.23
CA PRO A 80 -4.50 -1.77 7.84
C PRO A 80 -4.27 -3.04 7.00
N ASP A 81 -4.08 -4.18 7.67
CA ASP A 81 -3.83 -5.46 7.01
C ASP A 81 -5.15 -6.18 6.69
N TYR A 82 -5.74 -5.83 5.55
CA TYR A 82 -6.96 -6.42 5.01
C TYR A 82 -6.76 -6.78 3.54
N ASP A 83 -7.62 -7.65 3.01
CA ASP A 83 -7.53 -8.08 1.61
C ASP A 83 -7.89 -6.98 0.62
N GLU A 84 -8.80 -6.10 1.01
CA GLU A 84 -9.24 -4.97 0.20
C GLU A 84 -9.24 -3.69 1.03
N LEU A 85 -8.71 -2.63 0.45
CA LEU A 85 -8.63 -1.30 1.05
C LEU A 85 -9.16 -0.28 0.03
N ILE A 86 -10.24 0.40 0.39
CA ILE A 86 -10.79 1.49 -0.42
C ILE A 86 -10.54 2.79 0.34
N PRO A 87 -9.63 3.66 -0.12
CA PRO A 87 -9.37 4.92 0.57
C PRO A 87 -10.61 5.82 0.54
N ILE A 88 -10.92 6.41 1.68
CA ILE A 88 -11.99 7.39 1.83
C ILE A 88 -11.36 8.75 2.07
N TRP A 89 -11.66 9.69 1.17
CA TRP A 89 -11.17 11.05 1.18
C TRP A 89 -12.25 11.98 1.71
N GLU A 90 -11.89 13.23 2.04
CA GLU A 90 -12.87 14.25 2.47
C GLU A 90 -14.02 14.40 1.47
N ASP A 91 -13.71 14.39 0.18
CA ASP A 91 -14.69 14.56 -0.89
C ASP A 91 -15.48 13.28 -1.22
N THR A 92 -15.08 12.13 -0.69
CA THR A 92 -15.78 10.84 -0.87
C THR A 92 -16.38 10.28 0.42
N LYS A 93 -16.41 11.06 1.49
CA LYS A 93 -16.96 10.64 2.78
C LYS A 93 -18.39 10.10 2.68
N LYS A 94 -19.17 10.63 1.77
CA LYS A 94 -20.56 10.21 1.48
C LYS A 94 -20.66 8.75 1.02
N ASP A 95 -19.55 8.17 0.51
CA ASP A 95 -19.55 6.81 -0.02
C ASP A 95 -19.42 5.74 1.07
N ILE A 96 -19.16 6.12 2.32
CA ILE A 96 -19.03 5.18 3.43
C ILE A 96 -20.26 4.27 3.55
N ASP A 97 -21.47 4.85 3.52
CA ASP A 97 -22.70 4.06 3.62
C ASP A 97 -22.90 3.10 2.47
N LYS A 98 -22.54 3.52 1.26
CA LYS A 98 -22.57 2.69 0.06
C LYS A 98 -21.71 1.43 0.23
N TYR A 99 -20.47 1.60 0.68
CA TYR A 99 -19.55 0.48 0.88
C TYR A 99 -19.93 -0.37 2.08
N THR A 100 -20.47 0.23 3.14
CA THR A 100 -20.98 -0.51 4.29
C THR A 100 -22.07 -1.49 3.87
N LYS A 101 -22.99 -1.08 3.00
CA LYS A 101 -24.04 -1.95 2.43
C LYS A 101 -23.47 -3.09 1.59
N LEU A 102 -22.27 -2.92 1.04
CA LEU A 102 -21.57 -3.94 0.26
C LEU A 102 -20.72 -4.88 1.13
N GLY A 103 -20.76 -4.75 2.44
CA GLY A 103 -20.05 -5.62 3.37
C GLY A 103 -18.68 -5.11 3.83
N TYR A 104 -18.31 -3.89 3.47
CA TYR A 104 -17.06 -3.27 3.95
C TYR A 104 -17.26 -2.63 5.32
N THR A 105 -16.17 -2.53 6.08
CA THR A 105 -16.13 -1.86 7.39
C THR A 105 -15.25 -0.62 7.27
N TYR A 106 -15.71 0.51 7.82
CA TYR A 106 -14.90 1.72 7.87
C TYR A 106 -13.89 1.68 9.01
N ILE A 107 -12.64 2.00 8.68
CA ILE A 107 -11.55 2.15 9.64
C ILE A 107 -10.94 3.53 9.48
N GLU A 108 -10.85 4.28 10.57
CA GLU A 108 -10.21 5.57 10.59
C GLU A 108 -8.70 5.43 10.40
N SER A 109 -8.15 6.15 9.41
CA SER A 109 -6.72 6.18 9.11
C SER A 109 -6.39 7.48 8.40
N PHE A 110 -6.20 8.52 9.20
CA PHE A 110 -6.01 9.88 8.68
C PHE A 110 -4.63 10.06 8.06
N GLU A 111 -4.61 10.70 6.90
CA GLU A 111 -3.40 11.17 6.22
C GLU A 111 -3.65 12.57 5.67
N ALA A 112 -2.74 13.50 5.99
CA ALA A 112 -2.84 14.88 5.51
C ALA A 112 -2.75 14.94 3.99
N SER A 113 -3.36 15.98 3.41
CA SER A 113 -3.25 16.20 1.97
C SER A 113 -1.81 16.47 1.56
N GLU A 114 -1.37 15.82 0.50
CA GLU A 114 -0.12 16.13 -0.18
C GLU A 114 -0.42 17.00 -1.40
N GLY A 115 0.41 18.00 -1.62
CA GLY A 115 0.44 18.97 -2.69
C GLY A 115 -0.69 18.89 -3.75
N TYR A 116 -0.51 18.05 -4.72
CA TYR A 116 -1.41 17.91 -5.85
C TYR A 116 -2.73 17.18 -5.57
N LEU A 117 -2.83 16.43 -4.47
CA LEU A 117 -4.06 15.70 -4.12
C LEU A 117 -5.17 16.61 -3.60
N ARG A 118 -4.83 17.68 -2.90
CA ARG A 118 -5.73 18.70 -2.35
C ARG A 118 -6.83 18.19 -1.42
N THR A 119 -6.85 16.90 -1.08
CA THR A 119 -7.81 16.31 -0.14
C THR A 119 -7.09 15.47 0.88
N LYS A 120 -7.68 15.34 2.05
CA LYS A 120 -7.18 14.49 3.13
C LYS A 120 -7.79 13.10 3.02
N ARG A 121 -7.00 12.08 3.31
CA ARG A 121 -7.56 10.75 3.50
C ARG A 121 -8.07 10.64 4.93
N LEU A 122 -9.32 10.23 5.08
CA LEU A 122 -9.96 10.04 6.38
C LEU A 122 -9.78 8.63 6.93
N GLY A 123 -9.76 7.63 6.05
CA GLY A 123 -9.63 6.23 6.40
C GLY A 123 -9.79 5.31 5.22
N PHE A 124 -10.16 4.07 5.51
CA PHE A 124 -10.41 3.04 4.51
C PHE A 124 -11.71 2.31 4.78
N MET A 125 -12.38 1.91 3.70
CA MET A 125 -13.34 0.80 3.75
C MET A 125 -12.55 -0.47 3.52
N VAL A 126 -12.67 -1.44 4.43
CA VAL A 126 -11.86 -2.66 4.43
C VAL A 126 -12.71 -3.92 4.39
N LYS A 127 -12.11 -4.96 3.85
CA LYS A 127 -12.79 -6.25 3.75
C LYS A 127 -11.80 -7.41 3.77
#